data_c1a3e539c9e94ded916b2e58daa659ff
#
_entry.id   c1a3e539c9e94ded916b2e58daa659ff
#
_cell.length_a   1.000
_cell.length_b   1.000
_cell.length_c   1.000
_cell.angle_alpha   90.00
_cell.angle_beta   90.00
_cell.angle_gamma   90.00
#
_symmetry.space_group_name_H-M   'P 1'
#
loop_
_entity.id
_entity.type
_entity.pdbx_description
1 polymer ?
#
loop_
_entity_poly.entity_id
_entity_poly.type
_entity_poly.pdbx_seq_one_letter_code
_entity_poly.pdbx_strand_id
1 'polypeptide(L)'
;IYDWYKKANGNDYTGADDPGVQSVTRIYNYYKANDYKTVVMGASFRNLNQIEQLAGCDRLTISPELLEKLAADNGKLERKLAPGNAGEARLSLNEAQFRWLSNEDAMATEKLAEGIRQFARDQEKLEALLQAKL
;
A
#
# COMPACT_ATOMS: atom_id res chain seq x y z
N ILE A 1 3.85 -5.17 -0.87
CA ILE A 1 2.78 -6.15 -1.13
C ILE A 1 3.11 -6.93 -2.41
N TYR A 2 3.14 -6.27 -3.56
CA TYR A 2 3.44 -6.90 -4.86
C TYR A 2 4.67 -7.83 -4.81
N ASP A 3 5.81 -7.32 -4.37
CA ASP A 3 7.08 -8.07 -4.34
C ASP A 3 7.01 -9.30 -3.42
N TRP A 4 6.30 -9.19 -2.29
CA TRP A 4 6.11 -10.31 -1.38
C TRP A 4 5.30 -11.44 -2.04
N TYR A 5 4.15 -11.10 -2.64
CA TYR A 5 3.30 -12.08 -3.31
C TYR A 5 3.97 -12.67 -4.55
N LYS A 6 4.68 -11.86 -5.34
CA LYS A 6 5.48 -12.35 -6.47
C LYS A 6 6.52 -13.36 -6.02
N LYS A 7 7.23 -13.08 -4.93
CA LYS A 7 8.22 -13.99 -4.36
C LYS A 7 7.60 -15.27 -3.81
N ALA A 8 6.48 -15.16 -3.13
CA ALA A 8 5.81 -16.31 -2.50
C ALA A 8 5.18 -17.25 -3.55
N ASN A 9 4.57 -16.71 -4.59
CA ASN A 9 3.77 -17.49 -5.55
C ASN A 9 4.44 -17.67 -6.92
N GLY A 10 5.55 -16.95 -7.19
CA GLY A 10 6.25 -17.02 -8.47
C GLY A 10 5.52 -16.37 -9.65
N ASN A 11 4.44 -15.63 -9.40
CA ASN A 11 3.61 -15.02 -10.42
C ASN A 11 3.84 -13.51 -10.54
N ASP A 12 3.77 -12.99 -11.77
CA ASP A 12 3.56 -11.57 -12.02
C ASP A 12 2.06 -11.26 -11.98
N TYR A 13 1.72 -10.13 -11.35
CA TYR A 13 0.35 -9.66 -11.22
C TYR A 13 0.15 -8.37 -12.02
N THR A 14 -1.03 -8.21 -12.62
CA THR A 14 -1.40 -7.01 -13.38
C THR A 14 -2.87 -6.65 -13.15
N GLY A 15 -3.21 -5.39 -13.37
CA GLY A 15 -4.59 -4.94 -13.31
C GLY A 15 -5.22 -5.13 -11.94
N ALA A 16 -6.45 -5.56 -11.95
CA ALA A 16 -7.25 -5.81 -10.74
C ALA A 16 -6.79 -7.04 -9.94
N ASP A 17 -5.95 -7.90 -10.53
CA ASP A 17 -5.43 -9.10 -9.84
C ASP A 17 -4.17 -8.80 -9.03
N ASP A 18 -3.62 -7.58 -9.13
CA ASP A 18 -2.46 -7.16 -8.34
C ASP A 18 -2.84 -7.06 -6.85
N PRO A 19 -2.17 -7.81 -5.96
CA PRO A 19 -2.51 -7.83 -4.55
C PRO A 19 -2.30 -6.49 -3.85
N GLY A 20 -1.38 -5.64 -4.33
CA GLY A 20 -1.21 -4.27 -3.84
C GLY A 20 -2.39 -3.39 -4.23
N VAL A 21 -2.85 -3.49 -5.47
CA VAL A 21 -4.06 -2.79 -5.95
C VAL A 21 -5.28 -3.24 -5.18
N GLN A 22 -5.47 -4.55 -5.00
CA GLN A 22 -6.60 -5.10 -4.23
C GLN A 22 -6.60 -4.59 -2.78
N SER A 23 -5.44 -4.60 -2.12
CA SER A 23 -5.31 -4.15 -0.74
C SER A 23 -5.69 -2.67 -0.58
N VAL A 24 -5.14 -1.78 -1.40
CA VAL A 24 -5.45 -0.34 -1.33
C VAL A 24 -6.90 -0.06 -1.70
N THR A 25 -7.43 -0.74 -2.71
CA THR A 25 -8.84 -0.64 -3.11
C THR A 25 -9.77 -1.05 -1.98
N ARG A 26 -9.49 -2.17 -1.31
CA ARG A 26 -10.28 -2.65 -0.16
C ARG A 26 -10.26 -1.66 0.99
N ILE A 27 -9.09 -1.12 1.34
CA ILE A 27 -8.93 -0.11 2.40
C ILE A 27 -9.72 1.16 2.04
N TYR A 28 -9.59 1.65 0.80
CA TYR A 28 -10.30 2.84 0.34
C TYR A 28 -11.81 2.65 0.45
N ASN A 29 -12.34 1.57 -0.10
CA ASN A 29 -13.77 1.28 -0.08
C ASN A 29 -14.29 1.11 1.35
N TYR A 30 -13.56 0.39 2.20
CA TYR A 30 -13.90 0.22 3.62
C TYR A 30 -13.98 1.57 4.35
N TYR A 31 -12.98 2.43 4.17
CA TYR A 31 -12.95 3.72 4.83
C TYR A 31 -14.07 4.64 4.36
N LYS A 32 -14.34 4.69 3.04
CA LYS A 32 -15.43 5.52 2.52
C LYS A 32 -16.82 5.00 2.91
N ALA A 33 -17.02 3.68 2.92
CA ALA A 33 -18.29 3.07 3.32
C ALA A 33 -18.60 3.24 4.81
N ASN A 34 -17.58 3.39 5.66
CA ASN A 34 -17.73 3.50 7.11
C ASN A 34 -17.42 4.91 7.67
N ASP A 35 -17.42 5.94 6.82
CA ASP A 35 -17.23 7.35 7.17
C ASP A 35 -15.91 7.69 7.89
N TYR A 36 -14.86 6.87 7.70
CA TYR A 36 -13.52 7.21 8.20
C TYR A 36 -12.95 8.40 7.44
N LYS A 37 -12.43 9.38 8.18
CA LYS A 37 -11.80 10.59 7.62
C LYS A 37 -10.31 10.41 7.31
N THR A 38 -9.77 9.23 7.61
CA THR A 38 -8.38 8.89 7.34
C THR A 38 -8.10 8.93 5.84
N VAL A 39 -7.06 9.64 5.45
CA VAL A 39 -6.58 9.73 4.06
C VAL A 39 -5.94 8.39 3.66
N VAL A 40 -6.39 7.82 2.54
CA VAL A 40 -5.79 6.62 1.96
C VAL A 40 -4.75 7.04 0.92
N MET A 41 -3.50 6.62 1.11
CA MET A 41 -2.40 6.95 0.21
C MET A 41 -1.70 5.69 -0.30
N GLY A 42 -1.86 5.39 -1.59
CA GLY A 42 -1.08 4.35 -2.27
C GLY A 42 0.37 4.80 -2.46
N ALA A 43 1.30 3.86 -2.38
CA ALA A 43 2.74 4.15 -2.51
C ALA A 43 3.51 2.93 -3.02
N SER A 44 4.79 3.17 -3.36
CA SER A 44 5.75 2.12 -3.74
C SER A 44 5.35 1.33 -4.98
N PHE A 45 4.89 2.04 -6.01
CA PHE A 45 4.47 1.46 -7.29
C PHE A 45 5.63 0.86 -8.07
N ARG A 46 5.38 -0.23 -8.80
CA ARG A 46 6.31 -0.93 -9.66
C ARG A 46 6.08 -0.66 -11.15
N ASN A 47 4.86 -0.26 -11.50
CA ASN A 47 4.47 0.00 -12.90
C ASN A 47 3.30 0.98 -12.98
N LEU A 48 3.01 1.48 -14.19
CA LEU A 48 1.93 2.44 -14.44
C LEU A 48 0.56 1.84 -14.16
N ASN A 49 0.37 0.58 -14.48
CA ASN A 49 -0.92 -0.06 -14.34
C ASN A 49 -1.43 -0.05 -12.88
N GLN A 50 -0.54 -0.23 -11.88
CA GLN A 50 -0.89 -0.10 -10.47
C GLN A 50 -1.42 1.30 -10.13
N ILE A 51 -0.84 2.34 -10.72
CA ILE A 51 -1.26 3.73 -10.52
C ILE A 51 -2.63 3.97 -11.15
N GLU A 52 -2.81 3.54 -12.38
CA GLU A 52 -4.06 3.66 -13.14
C GLU A 52 -5.22 2.93 -12.45
N GLN A 53 -4.98 1.73 -11.92
CA GLN A 53 -5.97 0.95 -11.19
C GLN A 53 -6.39 1.63 -9.85
N LEU A 54 -5.57 2.54 -9.34
CA LEU A 54 -5.88 3.31 -8.13
C LEU A 54 -6.30 4.76 -8.43
N ALA A 55 -6.61 5.08 -9.69
CA ALA A 55 -7.09 6.40 -10.08
C ALA A 55 -8.37 6.76 -9.30
N GLY A 56 -8.31 7.86 -8.57
CA GLY A 56 -9.37 8.32 -7.65
C GLY A 56 -9.09 8.04 -6.18
N CYS A 57 -7.99 7.38 -5.82
CA CYS A 57 -7.50 7.29 -4.45
C CYS A 57 -7.26 8.71 -3.86
N ASP A 58 -7.34 8.88 -2.55
CA ASP A 58 -7.16 10.19 -1.92
C ASP A 58 -5.78 10.78 -2.21
N ARG A 59 -4.74 9.97 -2.19
CA ARG A 59 -3.35 10.35 -2.48
C ARG A 59 -2.60 9.18 -3.10
N LEU A 60 -1.60 9.49 -3.93
CA LEU A 60 -0.64 8.52 -4.47
C LEU A 60 0.76 9.12 -4.38
N THR A 61 1.69 8.39 -3.80
CA THR A 61 3.12 8.74 -3.81
C THR A 61 3.77 8.03 -4.97
N ILE A 62 4.16 8.80 -5.99
CA ILE A 62 4.66 8.28 -7.27
C ILE A 62 6.10 8.75 -7.46
N SER A 63 7.00 7.85 -7.89
CA SER A 63 8.38 8.22 -8.19
C SER A 63 8.47 9.14 -9.43
N PRO A 64 9.50 10.00 -9.52
CA PRO A 64 9.70 10.85 -10.70
C PRO A 64 9.71 10.07 -12.02
N GLU A 65 10.39 8.92 -12.05
CA GLU A 65 10.42 8.04 -13.23
C GLU A 65 9.02 7.60 -13.70
N LEU A 66 8.16 7.20 -12.77
CA LEU A 66 6.79 6.80 -13.10
C LEU A 66 5.91 8.00 -13.48
N LEU A 67 6.16 9.19 -12.90
CA LEU A 67 5.48 10.42 -13.32
C LEU A 67 5.84 10.81 -14.75
N GLU A 68 7.11 10.69 -15.16
CA GLU A 68 7.54 10.93 -16.53
C GLU A 68 6.86 9.97 -17.53
N LYS A 69 6.76 8.69 -17.17
CA LYS A 69 6.06 7.69 -17.98
C LYS A 69 4.56 7.99 -18.08
N LEU A 70 3.91 8.42 -16.99
CA LEU A 70 2.51 8.85 -17.01
C LEU A 70 2.29 10.07 -17.88
N ALA A 71 3.21 11.05 -17.85
CA ALA A 71 3.13 12.25 -18.69
C ALA A 71 3.28 11.94 -20.18
N ALA A 72 3.98 10.87 -20.53
CA ALA A 72 4.13 10.40 -21.91
C ALA A 72 2.97 9.52 -22.39
N ASP A 73 2.13 9.04 -21.49
CA ASP A 73 0.98 8.20 -21.82
C ASP A 73 -0.21 9.09 -22.22
N ASN A 74 -0.69 8.89 -23.46
CA ASN A 74 -1.87 9.59 -24.01
C ASN A 74 -3.14 8.73 -23.98
N GLY A 75 -3.09 7.59 -23.28
CA GLY A 75 -4.23 6.69 -23.10
C GLY A 75 -5.36 7.35 -22.29
N LYS A 76 -6.55 6.79 -22.40
CA LYS A 76 -7.69 7.24 -21.60
C LYS A 76 -7.54 6.73 -20.16
N LEU A 77 -7.39 7.65 -19.22
CA LEU A 77 -7.43 7.31 -17.80
C LEU A 77 -8.89 7.27 -17.30
N GLU A 78 -9.28 6.13 -16.74
CA GLU A 78 -10.59 5.95 -16.11
C GLU A 78 -10.48 6.00 -14.59
N ARG A 79 -11.39 6.75 -13.96
CA ARG A 79 -11.49 6.73 -12.50
C ARG A 79 -11.97 5.37 -12.02
N LYS A 80 -11.18 4.71 -11.17
CA LYS A 80 -11.47 3.38 -10.59
C LYS A 80 -12.05 3.48 -9.18
N LEU A 81 -11.56 4.42 -8.38
CA LEU A 81 -11.98 4.60 -6.99
C LEU A 81 -12.84 5.86 -6.85
N ALA A 82 -14.03 5.68 -6.29
CA ALA A 82 -14.95 6.78 -5.98
C ALA A 82 -15.67 6.51 -4.65
N PRO A 83 -16.05 7.57 -3.89
CA PRO A 83 -16.97 7.42 -2.78
C PRO A 83 -18.28 6.79 -3.27
N GLY A 84 -18.82 5.82 -2.52
CA GLY A 84 -20.02 5.09 -2.91
C GLY A 84 -19.78 3.75 -3.57
N ASN A 85 -18.54 3.39 -3.88
CA ASN A 85 -18.20 2.01 -4.20
C ASN A 85 -18.56 1.08 -3.03
N ALA A 86 -18.96 -0.15 -3.35
CA ALA A 86 -19.31 -1.13 -2.32
C ALA A 86 -18.09 -1.40 -1.40
N GLY A 87 -18.30 -1.23 -0.11
CA GLY A 87 -17.30 -1.53 0.93
C GLY A 87 -17.85 -2.57 1.91
N GLU A 88 -16.95 -3.16 2.67
CA GLU A 88 -17.31 -4.12 3.70
C GLU A 88 -17.96 -3.42 4.91
N ALA A 89 -18.80 -4.15 5.64
CA ALA A 89 -19.38 -3.67 6.88
C ALA A 89 -18.29 -3.36 7.92
N ARG A 90 -18.60 -2.43 8.81
CA ARG A 90 -17.66 -2.03 9.86
C ARG A 90 -17.28 -3.21 10.74
N LEU A 91 -15.98 -3.43 10.88
CA LEU A 91 -15.43 -4.46 11.76
C LEU A 91 -15.56 -4.02 13.23
N SER A 92 -15.92 -4.98 14.08
CA SER A 92 -15.89 -4.83 15.54
C SER A 92 -15.12 -6.02 16.11
N LEU A 93 -13.89 -5.78 16.49
CA LEU A 93 -12.97 -6.81 16.95
C LEU A 93 -12.58 -6.58 18.41
N ASN A 94 -12.55 -7.64 19.21
CA ASN A 94 -11.85 -7.61 20.48
C ASN A 94 -10.34 -7.82 20.27
N GLU A 95 -9.54 -7.65 21.32
CA GLU A 95 -8.08 -7.73 21.24
C GLU A 95 -7.60 -9.11 20.74
N ALA A 96 -8.18 -10.19 21.20
CA ALA A 96 -7.79 -11.55 20.80
C ALA A 96 -8.04 -11.79 19.31
N GLN A 97 -9.20 -11.35 18.81
CA GLN A 97 -9.55 -11.40 17.38
C GLN A 97 -8.60 -10.55 16.54
N PHE A 98 -8.30 -9.33 16.98
CA PHE A 98 -7.37 -8.46 16.27
C PHE A 98 -5.97 -9.09 16.18
N ARG A 99 -5.44 -9.59 17.29
CA ARG A 99 -4.12 -10.24 17.34
C ARG A 99 -4.08 -11.47 16.45
N TRP A 100 -5.12 -12.29 16.48
CA TRP A 100 -5.19 -13.50 15.64
C TRP A 100 -5.24 -13.15 14.15
N LEU A 101 -6.15 -12.29 13.74
CA LEU A 101 -6.28 -11.87 12.33
C LEU A 101 -5.02 -11.17 11.81
N SER A 102 -4.34 -10.38 12.64
CA SER A 102 -3.06 -9.77 12.28
C SER A 102 -1.97 -10.84 12.08
N ASN A 103 -1.96 -11.89 12.90
CA ASN A 103 -1.00 -13.00 12.77
C ASN A 103 -1.27 -13.85 11.52
N GLU A 104 -2.54 -14.03 11.13
CA GLU A 104 -2.92 -14.76 9.92
C GLU A 104 -2.47 -14.04 8.63
N ASP A 105 -2.27 -12.72 8.66
CA ASP A 105 -1.72 -11.95 7.55
C ASP A 105 -0.18 -12.04 7.56
N ALA A 106 0.35 -13.08 6.93
CA ALA A 106 1.79 -13.32 6.87
C ALA A 106 2.55 -12.18 6.19
N MET A 107 2.02 -11.62 5.10
CA MET A 107 2.66 -10.49 4.40
C MET A 107 2.78 -9.27 5.32
N ALA A 108 1.72 -8.88 6.00
CA ALA A 108 1.71 -7.71 6.88
C ALA A 108 2.64 -7.91 8.08
N THR A 109 2.58 -9.06 8.76
CA THR A 109 3.42 -9.35 9.94
C THR A 109 4.89 -9.46 9.60
N GLU A 110 5.25 -10.13 8.52
CA GLU A 110 6.64 -10.26 8.08
C GLU A 110 7.23 -8.90 7.68
N LYS A 111 6.49 -8.12 6.88
CA LYS A 111 6.96 -6.81 6.42
C LYS A 111 7.03 -5.77 7.53
N LEU A 112 6.11 -5.80 8.48
CA LEU A 112 6.18 -4.94 9.66
C LEU A 112 7.41 -5.27 10.52
N ALA A 113 7.63 -6.54 10.81
CA ALA A 113 8.78 -6.98 11.61
C ALA A 113 10.13 -6.70 10.93
N GLU A 114 10.22 -6.93 9.61
CA GLU A 114 11.40 -6.58 8.81
C GLU A 114 11.66 -5.07 8.82
N GLY A 115 10.61 -4.26 8.60
CA GLY A 115 10.69 -2.80 8.57
C GLY A 115 11.16 -2.22 9.90
N ILE A 116 10.62 -2.68 11.02
CA ILE A 116 11.04 -2.24 12.36
C ILE A 116 12.54 -2.49 12.56
N ARG A 117 13.02 -3.70 12.24
CA ARG A 117 14.45 -4.02 12.37
C ARG A 117 15.34 -3.17 11.46
N GLN A 118 14.90 -2.91 10.24
CA GLN A 118 15.68 -2.12 9.28
C GLN A 118 15.73 -0.65 9.70
N PHE A 119 14.61 -0.07 10.06
CA PHE A 119 14.55 1.33 10.48
C PHE A 119 15.32 1.59 11.77
N ALA A 120 15.34 0.63 12.72
CA ALA A 120 16.19 0.73 13.90
C ALA A 120 17.68 0.82 13.52
N ARG A 121 18.16 -0.05 12.61
CA ARG A 121 19.54 -0.01 12.10
C ARG A 121 19.85 1.29 11.36
N ASP A 122 18.92 1.83 10.60
CA ASP A 122 19.12 3.08 9.87
C ASP A 122 19.17 4.28 10.83
N GLN A 123 18.37 4.26 11.90
CA GLN A 123 18.45 5.22 12.99
C GLN A 123 19.81 5.19 13.69
N GLU A 124 20.30 4.01 14.05
CA GLU A 124 21.64 3.83 14.65
C GLU A 124 22.77 4.38 13.77
N LYS A 125 22.68 4.18 12.44
CA LYS A 125 23.64 4.76 11.48
C LYS A 125 23.61 6.29 11.48
N LEU A 126 22.41 6.88 11.50
CA LEU A 126 22.26 8.33 11.56
C LEU A 126 22.85 8.88 12.85
N GLU A 127 22.57 8.26 13.98
CA GLU A 127 23.10 8.66 15.29
C GLU A 127 24.64 8.61 15.29
N ALA A 128 25.23 7.52 14.77
CA ALA A 128 26.69 7.38 14.65
C ALA A 128 27.31 8.48 13.75
N LEU A 129 26.65 8.83 12.63
CA LEU A 129 27.11 9.90 11.75
C LEU A 129 27.08 11.29 12.44
N LEU A 130 26.08 11.54 13.25
CA LEU A 130 25.97 12.78 14.01
C LEU A 130 27.02 12.84 15.14
N GLN A 131 27.17 11.74 15.88
CA GLN A 131 28.14 11.64 16.97
C GLN A 131 29.59 11.81 16.49
N ALA A 132 29.90 11.33 15.30
CA ALA A 132 31.23 11.51 14.69
C ALA A 132 31.56 12.96 14.30
N LYS A 133 30.59 13.87 14.37
CA LYS A 133 30.73 15.30 14.04
C LYS A 133 30.72 16.22 15.27
N LEU A 134 30.47 15.67 16.44
CA LEU A 134 30.50 16.35 17.73
C LEU A 134 31.91 16.24 18.36
#